data_0cdc7592a06a1b1b9f9f7f58f5fde039
#
_entry.id   0cdc7592a06a1b1b9f9f7f58f5fde039
#
_cell.length_a   1.000
_cell.length_b   1.000
_cell.length_c   1.000
_cell.angle_alpha   90.00
_cell.angle_beta   90.00
_cell.angle_gamma   90.00
#
_symmetry.space_group_name_H-M   'P 1'
#
loop_
_entity.id
_entity.type
_entity.pdbx_description
1 polymer ?
#
loop_
_entity_poly.entity_id
_entity_poly.type
_entity_poly.pdbx_seq_one_letter_code
_entity_poly.pdbx_strand_id
1 'polypeptide(L)'
;MTHDFCWFELVTTDTEAAQAFYGAVVGWTTELSSGPAGPYTIFKAPKDIPVGGMLEMKDMPPAWLGYVAVDDVDAFASKVAAAGGQIHKAPQDIPDVGRFAVVADPQGAIFVLFRGSLDEAPPRPAPMSPGSLGWAELHAGDWETVWPFYESLFGWVKHDVVPMGEMGVYQTFGPTDRAIGGMFSHHTPAPGPYWLYYFGVEDIDAAVERIKAHGGPILMGPVEVPGGAFVVNAQDPQGGLFAVLGPKA
;
A
#
# COMPACT_ATOMS: atom_id res chain seq x y z
N MET A 1 -17.28 8.11 7.89
CA MET A 1 -15.79 8.08 7.70
C MET A 1 -15.51 7.64 6.27
N THR A 2 -14.56 8.24 5.58
CA THR A 2 -14.08 7.72 4.30
C THR A 2 -13.15 6.54 4.58
N HIS A 3 -13.42 5.39 3.96
CA HIS A 3 -12.60 4.19 4.12
C HIS A 3 -11.37 4.28 3.18
N ASP A 4 -10.37 5.08 3.61
CA ASP A 4 -9.13 5.29 2.86
C ASP A 4 -7.98 4.45 3.43
N PHE A 5 -6.95 4.22 2.62
CA PHE A 5 -5.69 3.74 3.14
C PHE A 5 -5.11 4.76 4.13
N CYS A 6 -4.79 4.30 5.34
CA CYS A 6 -4.40 5.18 6.43
C CYS A 6 -2.99 4.92 6.97
N TRP A 7 -2.42 3.76 6.68
CA TRP A 7 -1.07 3.37 7.10
C TRP A 7 -0.51 2.33 6.15
N PHE A 8 0.80 2.23 6.07
CA PHE A 8 1.49 1.23 5.26
C PHE A 8 2.56 0.56 6.11
N GLU A 9 2.60 -0.75 6.09
CA GLU A 9 3.54 -1.53 6.88
C GLU A 9 4.37 -2.44 5.98
N LEU A 10 5.68 -2.31 6.07
CA LEU A 10 6.62 -3.24 5.46
C LEU A 10 6.92 -4.39 6.42
N VAL A 11 6.57 -5.59 6.02
CA VAL A 11 7.14 -6.80 6.61
C VAL A 11 8.43 -7.09 5.86
N THR A 12 9.55 -7.18 6.56
CA THR A 12 10.88 -7.40 5.95
C THR A 12 11.71 -8.39 6.77
N THR A 13 12.72 -8.95 6.15
CA THR A 13 13.69 -9.84 6.83
C THR A 13 14.87 -9.09 7.42
N ASP A 14 15.05 -7.79 7.06
CA ASP A 14 16.14 -6.94 7.51
C ASP A 14 15.69 -5.47 7.54
N THR A 15 15.38 -5.00 8.74
CA THR A 15 14.88 -3.62 8.95
C THR A 15 15.98 -2.57 8.74
N GLU A 16 17.25 -2.88 9.01
CA GLU A 16 18.37 -1.94 8.81
C GLU A 16 18.61 -1.69 7.31
N ALA A 17 18.65 -2.76 6.52
CA ALA A 17 18.78 -2.66 5.07
C ALA A 17 17.57 -1.96 4.43
N ALA A 18 16.35 -2.28 4.87
CA ALA A 18 15.13 -1.61 4.39
C ALA A 18 15.11 -0.12 4.74
N GLN A 19 15.51 0.25 5.94
CA GLN A 19 15.64 1.65 6.36
C GLN A 19 16.61 2.43 5.46
N ALA A 20 17.79 1.88 5.19
CA ALA A 20 18.77 2.49 4.31
C ALA A 20 18.23 2.64 2.87
N PHE A 21 17.56 1.61 2.35
CA PHE A 21 17.00 1.59 1.01
C PHE A 21 15.88 2.63 0.84
N TYR A 22 14.83 2.57 1.65
CA TYR A 22 13.70 3.49 1.51
C TYR A 22 14.06 4.93 1.89
N GLY A 23 15.01 5.12 2.80
CA GLY A 23 15.59 6.43 3.08
C GLY A 23 16.26 7.05 1.86
N ALA A 24 17.04 6.27 1.11
CA ALA A 24 17.68 6.73 -0.11
C ALA A 24 16.69 6.93 -1.26
N VAL A 25 15.75 5.99 -1.46
CA VAL A 25 14.86 5.97 -2.64
C VAL A 25 13.71 6.97 -2.51
N VAL A 26 13.00 6.97 -1.38
CA VAL A 26 11.78 7.76 -1.16
C VAL A 26 12.05 9.04 -0.36
N GLY A 27 13.19 9.08 0.35
CA GLY A 27 13.57 10.22 1.18
C GLY A 27 12.96 10.18 2.59
N TRP A 28 12.52 9.01 3.06
CA TRP A 28 12.01 8.87 4.42
C TRP A 28 13.12 8.90 5.46
N THR A 29 12.80 9.51 6.60
CA THR A 29 13.53 9.30 7.85
C THR A 29 12.84 8.22 8.66
N THR A 30 13.51 7.70 9.69
CA THR A 30 12.95 6.65 10.54
C THR A 30 13.08 7.01 12.01
N GLU A 31 12.13 6.51 12.80
CA GLU A 31 12.14 6.58 14.26
C GLU A 31 11.81 5.21 14.85
N LEU A 32 12.66 4.75 15.77
CA LEU A 32 12.41 3.52 16.51
C LEU A 32 11.40 3.78 17.63
N SER A 33 10.26 3.12 17.58
CA SER A 33 9.27 3.12 18.65
C SER A 33 9.42 1.84 19.47
N SER A 34 9.44 1.99 20.79
CA SER A 34 9.48 0.88 21.74
C SER A 34 8.08 0.66 22.31
N GLY A 35 7.17 0.16 21.48
CA GLY A 35 5.81 -0.12 21.90
C GLY A 35 5.67 -1.46 22.67
N PRO A 36 4.48 -1.72 23.25
CA PRO A 36 4.20 -2.97 23.98
C PRO A 36 4.35 -4.24 23.12
N ALA A 37 4.26 -4.09 21.79
CA ALA A 37 4.40 -5.18 20.82
C ALA A 37 5.86 -5.47 20.42
N GLY A 38 6.83 -4.77 21.02
CA GLY A 38 8.25 -4.87 20.66
C GLY A 38 8.76 -3.69 19.84
N PRO A 39 9.99 -3.78 19.31
CA PRO A 39 10.57 -2.74 18.46
C PRO A 39 9.75 -2.59 17.17
N TYR A 40 9.39 -1.35 16.84
CA TYR A 40 8.68 -0.99 15.63
C TYR A 40 9.32 0.26 15.03
N THR A 41 9.70 0.22 13.76
CA THR A 41 10.31 1.37 13.11
C THR A 41 9.26 2.12 12.30
N ILE A 42 9.12 3.41 12.57
CA ILE A 42 8.18 4.31 11.90
C ILE A 42 8.89 5.02 10.75
N PHE A 43 8.32 4.99 9.56
CA PHE A 43 8.73 5.84 8.43
C PHE A 43 8.07 7.21 8.54
N LYS A 44 8.86 8.25 8.32
CA LYS A 44 8.42 9.64 8.32
C LYS A 44 8.73 10.31 6.99
N ALA A 45 7.71 10.90 6.39
CA ALA A 45 7.84 11.80 5.25
C ALA A 45 8.43 13.17 5.69
N PRO A 46 8.78 14.08 4.75
CA PRO A 46 9.19 15.43 5.06
C PRO A 46 8.28 16.12 6.10
N LYS A 47 8.85 16.95 6.96
CA LYS A 47 8.21 17.58 8.12
C LYS A 47 7.85 16.62 9.26
N ASP A 48 8.55 15.48 9.36
CA ASP A 48 8.38 14.46 10.39
C ASP A 48 6.96 13.85 10.46
N ILE A 49 6.24 13.81 9.33
CA ILE A 49 4.89 13.25 9.25
C ILE A 49 4.99 11.72 9.17
N PRO A 50 4.44 10.96 10.14
CA PRO A 50 4.41 9.50 10.07
C PRO A 50 3.54 9.02 8.89
N VAL A 51 4.06 8.09 8.08
CA VAL A 51 3.38 7.58 6.89
C VAL A 51 3.25 6.07 6.86
N GLY A 52 4.09 5.37 7.59
CA GLY A 52 4.12 3.92 7.61
C GLY A 52 5.10 3.41 8.65
N GLY A 53 5.33 2.12 8.64
CA GLY A 53 6.32 1.51 9.51
C GLY A 53 6.80 0.17 8.98
N MET A 54 7.67 -0.48 9.75
CA MET A 54 8.19 -1.80 9.39
C MET A 54 8.39 -2.71 10.59
N LEU A 55 8.20 -4.00 10.32
CA LEU A 55 8.43 -5.11 11.24
C LEU A 55 9.41 -6.10 10.64
N GLU A 56 10.33 -6.60 11.46
CA GLU A 56 11.18 -7.72 11.08
C GLU A 56 10.43 -9.04 11.29
N MET A 57 10.27 -9.81 10.20
CA MET A 57 9.66 -11.14 10.22
C MET A 57 10.46 -12.08 9.31
N LYS A 58 11.42 -12.81 9.89
CA LYS A 58 12.38 -13.62 9.12
C LYS A 58 11.77 -14.82 8.40
N ASP A 59 10.64 -15.29 8.89
CA ASP A 59 9.94 -16.49 8.36
C ASP A 59 8.84 -16.14 7.35
N MET A 60 8.68 -14.84 7.00
CA MET A 60 7.70 -14.38 6.02
C MET A 60 8.38 -13.71 4.82
N PRO A 61 7.85 -13.90 3.61
CA PRO A 61 8.34 -13.14 2.46
C PRO A 61 8.09 -11.65 2.68
N PRO A 62 9.06 -10.78 2.28
CA PRO A 62 8.89 -9.34 2.37
C PRO A 62 7.67 -8.84 1.57
N ALA A 63 6.87 -7.98 2.20
CA ALA A 63 5.67 -7.42 1.58
C ALA A 63 5.26 -6.10 2.23
N TRP A 64 4.67 -5.22 1.43
CA TRP A 64 3.94 -4.06 1.90
C TRP A 64 2.48 -4.40 2.15
N LEU A 65 1.96 -3.98 3.28
CA LEU A 65 0.56 -4.12 3.68
C LEU A 65 -0.09 -2.75 3.83
N GLY A 66 -1.18 -2.50 3.12
CA GLY A 66 -1.98 -1.29 3.29
C GLY A 66 -3.06 -1.48 4.34
N TYR A 67 -3.22 -0.50 5.19
CA TYR A 67 -4.22 -0.44 6.24
C TYR A 67 -5.37 0.45 5.80
N VAL A 68 -6.56 -0.09 5.73
CA VAL A 68 -7.78 0.65 5.42
C VAL A 68 -8.48 1.05 6.72
N ALA A 69 -8.75 2.35 6.88
CA ALA A 69 -9.46 2.86 8.04
C ALA A 69 -10.92 2.41 8.05
N VAL A 70 -11.38 1.84 9.17
CA VAL A 70 -12.76 1.39 9.35
C VAL A 70 -13.30 1.85 10.71
N ASP A 71 -14.62 1.94 10.84
CA ASP A 71 -15.27 2.37 12.08
C ASP A 71 -15.25 1.27 13.15
N ASP A 72 -15.37 0.00 12.74
CA ASP A 72 -15.44 -1.17 13.62
C ASP A 72 -14.75 -2.36 12.95
N VAL A 73 -13.56 -2.73 13.46
CA VAL A 73 -12.74 -3.80 12.87
C VAL A 73 -13.43 -5.16 12.95
N ASP A 74 -14.15 -5.46 14.05
CA ASP A 74 -14.84 -6.75 14.23
C ASP A 74 -16.01 -6.89 13.24
N ALA A 75 -16.80 -5.84 13.11
CA ALA A 75 -17.91 -5.80 12.15
C ALA A 75 -17.42 -5.92 10.72
N PHE A 76 -16.32 -5.23 10.36
CA PHE A 76 -15.74 -5.32 9.01
C PHE A 76 -15.09 -6.67 8.74
N ALA A 77 -14.38 -7.27 9.70
CA ALA A 77 -13.86 -8.62 9.56
C ALA A 77 -14.98 -9.65 9.32
N SER A 78 -16.10 -9.48 10.02
CA SER A 78 -17.29 -10.30 9.79
C SER A 78 -17.89 -10.12 8.39
N LYS A 79 -17.93 -8.88 7.88
CA LYS A 79 -18.36 -8.59 6.50
C LYS A 79 -17.40 -9.18 5.46
N VAL A 80 -16.08 -9.10 5.69
CA VAL A 80 -15.06 -9.74 4.83
C VAL A 80 -15.35 -11.23 4.69
N ALA A 81 -15.52 -11.94 5.81
CA ALA A 81 -15.82 -13.38 5.79
C ALA A 81 -17.15 -13.69 5.09
N ALA A 82 -18.20 -12.91 5.35
CA ALA A 82 -19.51 -13.07 4.70
C ALA A 82 -19.47 -12.81 3.19
N ALA A 83 -18.57 -11.93 2.73
CA ALA A 83 -18.37 -11.63 1.31
C ALA A 83 -17.37 -12.57 0.60
N GLY A 84 -16.96 -13.67 1.25
CA GLY A 84 -16.07 -14.67 0.68
C GLY A 84 -14.57 -14.39 0.82
N GLY A 85 -14.19 -13.33 1.54
CA GLY A 85 -12.81 -13.06 1.90
C GLY A 85 -12.31 -13.94 3.06
N GLN A 86 -11.05 -13.80 3.41
CA GLN A 86 -10.40 -14.62 4.44
C GLN A 86 -9.89 -13.74 5.60
N ILE A 87 -9.90 -14.30 6.82
CA ILE A 87 -9.32 -13.68 8.01
C ILE A 87 -8.02 -14.42 8.31
N HIS A 88 -6.87 -13.77 8.05
CA HIS A 88 -5.55 -14.31 8.37
C HIS A 88 -5.16 -14.07 9.82
N LYS A 89 -5.56 -12.90 10.35
CA LYS A 89 -5.38 -12.56 11.76
C LYS A 89 -6.66 -11.92 12.28
N ALA A 90 -7.27 -12.55 13.28
CA ALA A 90 -8.50 -12.08 13.90
C ALA A 90 -8.32 -10.66 14.51
N PRO A 91 -9.41 -9.90 14.67
CA PRO A 91 -9.38 -8.61 15.34
C PRO A 91 -8.66 -8.64 16.68
N GLN A 92 -7.66 -7.79 16.84
CA GLN A 92 -6.90 -7.64 18.08
C GLN A 92 -6.45 -6.22 18.32
N ASP A 93 -6.20 -5.86 19.57
CA ASP A 93 -5.73 -4.54 19.95
C ASP A 93 -4.21 -4.43 19.86
N ILE A 94 -3.75 -3.26 19.41
CA ILE A 94 -2.40 -2.77 19.66
C ILE A 94 -2.55 -1.72 20.77
N PRO A 95 -2.06 -1.98 22.00
CA PRO A 95 -2.24 -1.07 23.12
C PRO A 95 -1.83 0.38 22.75
N ASP A 96 -2.68 1.34 23.11
CA ASP A 96 -2.52 2.77 22.88
C ASP A 96 -2.49 3.22 21.40
N VAL A 97 -2.55 2.28 20.44
CA VAL A 97 -2.47 2.56 19.00
C VAL A 97 -3.81 2.35 18.31
N GLY A 98 -4.45 1.21 18.53
CA GLY A 98 -5.72 0.91 17.87
C GLY A 98 -6.03 -0.58 17.79
N ARG A 99 -7.03 -0.91 16.99
CA ARG A 99 -7.48 -2.28 16.71
C ARG A 99 -7.30 -2.61 15.25
N PHE A 100 -6.85 -3.82 14.92
CA PHE A 100 -6.61 -4.26 13.56
C PHE A 100 -6.99 -5.71 13.32
N ALA A 101 -7.16 -6.06 12.05
CA ALA A 101 -7.29 -7.44 11.57
C ALA A 101 -6.57 -7.55 10.22
N VAL A 102 -5.86 -8.68 9.98
CA VAL A 102 -5.28 -8.97 8.67
C VAL A 102 -6.24 -9.86 7.90
N VAL A 103 -6.64 -9.41 6.74
CA VAL A 103 -7.66 -10.05 5.91
C VAL A 103 -7.20 -10.16 4.46
N ALA A 104 -7.87 -11.00 3.68
CA ALA A 104 -7.71 -11.05 2.22
C ALA A 104 -9.07 -10.96 1.53
N ASP A 105 -9.06 -10.45 0.32
CA ASP A 105 -10.21 -10.51 -0.57
C ASP A 105 -10.50 -11.95 -1.03
N PRO A 106 -11.62 -12.22 -1.75
CA PRO A 106 -11.95 -13.56 -2.24
C PRO A 106 -10.90 -14.18 -3.17
N GLN A 107 -10.01 -13.38 -3.75
CA GLN A 107 -8.95 -13.83 -4.66
C GLN A 107 -7.58 -13.96 -3.97
N GLY A 108 -7.47 -13.54 -2.72
CA GLY A 108 -6.27 -13.71 -1.89
C GLY A 108 -5.41 -12.45 -1.71
N ALA A 109 -5.81 -11.28 -2.24
CA ALA A 109 -5.08 -10.04 -2.02
C ALA A 109 -5.21 -9.57 -0.57
N ILE A 110 -4.07 -9.51 0.15
CA ILE A 110 -4.02 -9.21 1.59
C ILE A 110 -4.02 -7.71 1.83
N PHE A 111 -4.80 -7.28 2.83
CA PHE A 111 -4.80 -5.92 3.38
C PHE A 111 -5.16 -5.94 4.87
N VAL A 112 -5.09 -4.80 5.53
CA VAL A 112 -5.36 -4.70 6.96
C VAL A 112 -6.55 -3.77 7.20
N LEU A 113 -7.49 -4.21 8.03
CA LEU A 113 -8.55 -3.36 8.59
C LEU A 113 -7.99 -2.69 9.84
N PHE A 114 -8.19 -1.39 10.00
CA PHE A 114 -7.64 -0.65 11.12
C PHE A 114 -8.59 0.41 11.66
N ARG A 115 -8.67 0.48 13.00
CA ARG A 115 -9.29 1.59 13.74
C ARG A 115 -8.28 2.13 14.74
N GLY A 116 -7.84 3.37 14.53
CA GLY A 116 -6.97 4.07 15.47
C GLY A 116 -7.68 4.39 16.79
N SER A 117 -6.90 4.49 17.88
CA SER A 117 -7.38 4.89 19.20
C SER A 117 -7.66 6.40 19.31
N LEU A 118 -7.13 7.21 18.40
CA LEU A 118 -7.35 8.66 18.39
C LEU A 118 -8.65 9.01 17.66
N ASP A 119 -9.39 9.97 18.19
CA ASP A 119 -10.62 10.48 17.57
C ASP A 119 -10.34 11.26 16.27
N GLU A 120 -9.18 11.91 16.18
CA GLU A 120 -8.74 12.60 14.98
C GLU A 120 -7.58 11.87 14.31
N ALA A 121 -7.67 11.73 12.98
CA ALA A 121 -6.59 11.16 12.20
C ALA A 121 -5.35 12.08 12.24
N PRO A 122 -4.13 11.54 12.38
CA PRO A 122 -2.92 12.35 12.33
C PRO A 122 -2.77 13.06 10.98
N PRO A 123 -2.02 14.18 10.92
CA PRO A 123 -1.71 14.85 9.67
C PRO A 123 -1.11 13.88 8.65
N ARG A 124 -1.46 14.06 7.38
CA ARG A 124 -0.91 13.28 6.27
C ARG A 124 -0.22 14.20 5.28
N PRO A 125 0.83 13.73 4.59
CA PRO A 125 1.37 14.45 3.47
C PRO A 125 0.29 14.66 2.40
N ALA A 126 0.42 15.73 1.60
CA ALA A 126 -0.46 15.90 0.45
C ALA A 126 -0.35 14.68 -0.49
N PRO A 127 -1.43 14.20 -1.08
CA PRO A 127 -1.39 13.09 -2.04
C PRO A 127 -0.36 13.37 -3.15
N MET A 128 0.37 12.34 -3.56
CA MET A 128 1.42 12.40 -4.59
C MET A 128 2.62 13.30 -4.28
N SER A 129 2.69 13.93 -3.08
CA SER A 129 3.89 14.65 -2.68
C SER A 129 5.04 13.68 -2.34
N PRO A 130 6.31 14.13 -2.41
CA PRO A 130 7.45 13.29 -2.03
C PRO A 130 7.29 12.68 -0.64
N GLY A 131 7.49 11.37 -0.55
CA GLY A 131 7.33 10.59 0.69
C GLY A 131 5.90 10.22 1.07
N SER A 132 4.88 10.68 0.32
CA SER A 132 3.50 10.26 0.55
C SER A 132 3.16 8.96 -0.18
N LEU A 133 2.09 8.27 0.25
CA LEU A 133 1.41 7.37 -0.67
C LEU A 133 0.73 8.20 -1.77
N GLY A 134 1.02 7.85 -3.02
CA GLY A 134 0.38 8.48 -4.17
C GLY A 134 -0.76 7.65 -4.74
N TRP A 135 -0.67 6.32 -4.69
CA TRP A 135 -1.62 5.41 -5.32
C TRP A 135 -1.56 4.01 -4.73
N ALA A 136 -2.69 3.31 -4.72
CA ALA A 136 -2.79 1.89 -4.37
C ALA A 136 -3.34 1.10 -5.57
N GLU A 137 -2.63 0.06 -6.00
CA GLU A 137 -2.98 -0.71 -7.18
C GLU A 137 -3.27 -2.16 -6.82
N LEU A 138 -4.46 -2.65 -7.19
CA LEU A 138 -4.80 -4.06 -7.04
C LEU A 138 -4.50 -4.83 -8.34
N HIS A 139 -3.53 -5.70 -8.27
CA HIS A 139 -3.31 -6.75 -9.26
C HIS A 139 -4.25 -7.91 -8.95
N ALA A 140 -5.48 -7.83 -9.48
CA ALA A 140 -6.51 -8.83 -9.24
C ALA A 140 -6.36 -10.06 -10.15
N GLY A 141 -6.86 -11.21 -9.75
CA GLY A 141 -7.04 -12.33 -10.68
C GLY A 141 -8.06 -11.98 -11.77
N ASP A 142 -9.22 -11.47 -11.34
CA ASP A 142 -10.27 -10.90 -12.16
C ASP A 142 -10.89 -9.71 -11.41
N TRP A 143 -10.61 -8.49 -11.88
CA TRP A 143 -11.03 -7.28 -11.21
C TRP A 143 -12.56 -7.08 -11.22
N GLU A 144 -13.26 -7.51 -12.27
CA GLU A 144 -14.71 -7.38 -12.37
C GLU A 144 -15.41 -8.28 -11.34
N THR A 145 -14.89 -9.48 -11.13
CA THR A 145 -15.40 -10.43 -10.15
C THR A 145 -15.13 -10.00 -8.70
N VAL A 146 -13.98 -9.36 -8.42
CA VAL A 146 -13.64 -8.94 -7.05
C VAL A 146 -14.21 -7.55 -6.70
N TRP A 147 -14.55 -6.73 -7.67
CA TRP A 147 -15.06 -5.38 -7.44
C TRP A 147 -16.24 -5.30 -6.43
N PRO A 148 -17.30 -6.12 -6.54
CA PRO A 148 -18.43 -6.07 -5.61
C PRO A 148 -18.05 -6.25 -4.14
N PHE A 149 -16.94 -6.98 -3.86
CA PHE A 149 -16.40 -7.12 -2.54
C PHE A 149 -15.96 -5.77 -1.96
N TYR A 150 -15.11 -5.03 -2.68
CA TYR A 150 -14.60 -3.73 -2.23
C TYR A 150 -15.69 -2.65 -2.19
N GLU A 151 -16.57 -2.63 -3.18
CA GLU A 151 -17.73 -1.73 -3.23
C GLU A 151 -18.63 -1.93 -2.01
N SER A 152 -19.02 -3.17 -1.70
CA SER A 152 -19.90 -3.48 -0.57
C SER A 152 -19.25 -3.25 0.78
N LEU A 153 -17.92 -3.45 0.87
CA LEU A 153 -17.17 -3.35 2.12
C LEU A 153 -16.88 -1.89 2.48
N PHE A 154 -16.41 -1.11 1.51
CA PHE A 154 -15.91 0.25 1.73
C PHE A 154 -16.77 1.36 1.14
N GLY A 155 -17.76 1.02 0.31
CA GLY A 155 -18.55 2.01 -0.41
C GLY A 155 -17.75 2.78 -1.46
N TRP A 156 -16.63 2.20 -1.92
CA TRP A 156 -15.88 2.79 -3.03
C TRP A 156 -16.70 2.77 -4.32
N VAL A 157 -16.46 3.74 -5.17
CA VAL A 157 -17.08 3.85 -6.49
C VAL A 157 -16.05 3.74 -7.59
N LYS A 158 -16.48 3.31 -8.76
CA LYS A 158 -15.68 3.33 -9.98
C LYS A 158 -15.58 4.77 -10.49
N HIS A 159 -14.37 5.19 -10.85
CA HIS A 159 -14.08 6.46 -11.50
C HIS A 159 -13.74 6.22 -12.99
N ASP A 160 -12.56 6.63 -13.42
CA ASP A 160 -12.14 6.55 -14.81
C ASP A 160 -11.76 5.14 -15.23
N VAL A 161 -11.92 4.88 -16.52
CA VAL A 161 -11.47 3.66 -17.21
C VAL A 161 -10.33 4.02 -18.13
N VAL A 162 -9.17 3.37 -17.94
CA VAL A 162 -8.00 3.56 -18.80
C VAL A 162 -7.77 2.29 -19.62
N PRO A 163 -7.90 2.35 -20.95
CA PRO A 163 -7.58 1.22 -21.82
C PRO A 163 -6.07 0.89 -21.78
N MET A 164 -5.72 -0.38 -21.56
CA MET A 164 -4.34 -0.86 -21.54
C MET A 164 -4.02 -1.80 -22.71
N GLY A 165 -4.71 -1.65 -23.84
CA GLY A 165 -4.51 -2.49 -25.03
C GLY A 165 -4.79 -3.97 -24.74
N GLU A 166 -3.84 -4.85 -25.02
CA GLU A 166 -3.99 -6.31 -24.80
C GLU A 166 -4.09 -6.70 -23.33
N MET A 167 -3.66 -5.84 -22.40
CA MET A 167 -3.83 -6.05 -20.95
C MET A 167 -5.24 -5.73 -20.45
N GLY A 168 -6.16 -5.33 -21.34
CA GLY A 168 -7.55 -5.06 -20.99
C GLY A 168 -7.78 -3.66 -20.46
N VAL A 169 -8.39 -3.56 -19.30
CA VAL A 169 -8.87 -2.31 -18.71
C VAL A 169 -8.26 -2.11 -17.33
N TYR A 170 -7.84 -0.89 -17.07
CA TYR A 170 -7.48 -0.40 -15.74
C TYR A 170 -8.64 0.44 -15.20
N GLN A 171 -9.26 0.00 -14.13
CA GLN A 171 -10.38 0.68 -13.50
C GLN A 171 -9.90 1.45 -12.28
N THR A 172 -10.00 2.77 -12.28
CA THR A 172 -9.73 3.56 -11.07
C THR A 172 -10.92 3.54 -10.12
N PHE A 173 -10.65 3.64 -8.83
CA PHE A 173 -11.67 3.57 -7.78
C PHE A 173 -11.31 4.45 -6.59
N GLY A 174 -12.30 4.73 -5.75
CA GLY A 174 -12.13 5.47 -4.48
C GLY A 174 -13.43 5.93 -3.87
N PRO A 175 -13.38 6.81 -2.85
CA PRO A 175 -14.57 7.56 -2.41
C PRO A 175 -15.17 8.35 -3.56
N THR A 176 -16.38 8.87 -3.37
CA THR A 176 -17.13 9.55 -4.44
C THR A 176 -16.47 10.83 -4.96
N ASP A 177 -15.61 11.44 -4.19
CA ASP A 177 -14.96 12.74 -4.48
C ASP A 177 -13.60 12.62 -5.18
N ARG A 178 -12.94 11.45 -5.13
CA ARG A 178 -11.63 11.23 -5.76
C ARG A 178 -11.27 9.78 -5.96
N ALA A 179 -10.43 9.48 -6.92
CA ALA A 179 -9.76 8.20 -7.02
C ALA A 179 -8.59 8.12 -5.99
N ILE A 180 -8.40 6.94 -5.41
CA ILE A 180 -7.29 6.62 -4.49
C ILE A 180 -6.45 5.45 -4.97
N GLY A 181 -6.93 4.75 -5.99
CA GLY A 181 -6.27 3.58 -6.54
C GLY A 181 -6.89 3.11 -7.84
N GLY A 182 -6.33 2.05 -8.36
CA GLY A 182 -6.84 1.37 -9.55
C GLY A 182 -6.70 -0.14 -9.43
N MET A 183 -7.38 -0.85 -10.31
CA MET A 183 -7.32 -2.30 -10.39
C MET A 183 -7.40 -2.80 -11.83
N PHE A 184 -6.81 -3.93 -12.09
CA PHE A 184 -6.87 -4.61 -13.37
C PHE A 184 -6.70 -6.12 -13.18
N SER A 185 -7.08 -6.89 -14.19
CA SER A 185 -6.90 -8.34 -14.17
C SER A 185 -5.46 -8.69 -14.52
N HIS A 186 -4.77 -9.35 -13.60
CA HIS A 186 -3.40 -9.79 -13.75
C HIS A 186 -3.37 -11.30 -14.01
N HIS A 187 -3.10 -11.67 -15.26
CA HIS A 187 -3.23 -13.04 -15.72
C HIS A 187 -1.99 -13.91 -15.54
N THR A 188 -0.99 -13.46 -14.77
CA THR A 188 0.19 -14.27 -14.48
C THR A 188 -0.03 -15.16 -13.27
N PRO A 189 0.46 -16.44 -13.30
CA PRO A 189 0.21 -17.40 -12.22
C PRO A 189 0.90 -17.06 -10.89
N ALA A 190 1.90 -16.23 -10.88
CA ALA A 190 2.67 -15.88 -9.68
C ALA A 190 3.29 -14.47 -9.78
N PRO A 191 3.26 -13.68 -8.70
CA PRO A 191 2.53 -13.98 -7.46
C PRO A 191 1.01 -14.00 -7.71
N GLY A 192 0.20 -14.60 -6.83
CA GLY A 192 -1.25 -14.47 -6.87
C GLY A 192 -1.69 -13.01 -6.77
N PRO A 193 -3.00 -12.70 -6.61
CA PRO A 193 -3.49 -11.34 -6.45
C PRO A 193 -2.81 -10.62 -5.27
N TYR A 194 -2.44 -9.35 -5.47
CA TYR A 194 -1.74 -8.56 -4.47
C TYR A 194 -2.01 -7.05 -4.64
N TRP A 195 -1.74 -6.29 -3.58
CA TRP A 195 -1.71 -4.84 -3.59
C TRP A 195 -0.30 -4.33 -3.83
N LEU A 196 -0.15 -3.36 -4.73
CA LEU A 196 1.08 -2.61 -4.98
C LEU A 196 0.87 -1.16 -4.56
N TYR A 197 1.80 -0.61 -3.80
CA TYR A 197 1.71 0.76 -3.28
C TYR A 197 2.77 1.64 -3.94
N TYR A 198 2.33 2.83 -4.38
CA TYR A 198 3.15 3.81 -5.09
C TYR A 198 3.51 4.95 -4.17
N PHE A 199 4.78 5.14 -3.92
CA PHE A 199 5.29 6.21 -3.07
C PHE A 199 5.77 7.38 -3.92
N GLY A 200 5.39 8.61 -3.53
CA GLY A 200 5.77 9.83 -4.22
C GLY A 200 7.26 10.10 -4.13
N VAL A 201 7.87 10.49 -5.26
CA VAL A 201 9.27 10.93 -5.36
C VAL A 201 9.35 12.28 -6.08
N GLU A 202 10.41 13.06 -5.82
CA GLU A 202 10.61 14.38 -6.45
C GLU A 202 10.93 14.26 -7.95
N ASP A 203 11.66 13.23 -8.34
CA ASP A 203 12.12 12.98 -9.70
C ASP A 203 12.22 11.48 -9.93
N ILE A 204 11.54 11.00 -10.97
CA ILE A 204 11.43 9.57 -11.27
C ILE A 204 12.75 8.98 -11.77
N ASP A 205 13.50 9.71 -12.61
CA ASP A 205 14.77 9.22 -13.16
C ASP A 205 15.83 9.13 -12.05
N ALA A 206 15.88 10.13 -11.17
CA ALA A 206 16.76 10.09 -9.99
C ALA A 206 16.36 8.96 -9.02
N ALA A 207 15.07 8.66 -8.86
CA ALA A 207 14.60 7.52 -8.06
C ALA A 207 15.04 6.19 -8.66
N VAL A 208 14.96 6.00 -9.98
CA VAL A 208 15.46 4.81 -10.67
C VAL A 208 16.95 4.58 -10.40
N GLU A 209 17.77 5.62 -10.49
CA GLU A 209 19.20 5.52 -10.22
C GLU A 209 19.48 5.17 -8.74
N ARG A 210 18.71 5.73 -7.80
CA ARG A 210 18.83 5.38 -6.38
C ARG A 210 18.41 3.94 -6.10
N ILE A 211 17.30 3.46 -6.71
CA ILE A 211 16.86 2.06 -6.59
C ILE A 211 17.98 1.11 -7.02
N LYS A 212 18.55 1.32 -8.21
CA LYS A 212 19.65 0.50 -8.75
C LYS A 212 20.91 0.56 -7.88
N ALA A 213 21.30 1.77 -7.47
CA ALA A 213 22.50 1.98 -6.64
C ALA A 213 22.43 1.29 -5.28
N HIS A 214 21.21 1.08 -4.76
CA HIS A 214 20.96 0.40 -3.48
C HIS A 214 20.50 -1.05 -3.64
N GLY A 215 20.69 -1.65 -4.83
CA GLY A 215 20.49 -3.08 -5.08
C GLY A 215 19.05 -3.50 -5.37
N GLY A 216 18.13 -2.57 -5.59
CA GLY A 216 16.76 -2.87 -6.01
C GLY A 216 16.65 -3.11 -7.52
N PRO A 217 16.07 -4.21 -7.99
CA PRO A 217 15.77 -4.41 -9.40
C PRO A 217 14.56 -3.58 -9.84
N ILE A 218 14.66 -2.99 -11.04
CA ILE A 218 13.52 -2.37 -11.72
C ILE A 218 12.75 -3.46 -12.47
N LEU A 219 11.45 -3.54 -12.23
CA LEU A 219 10.56 -4.51 -12.88
C LEU A 219 9.81 -3.92 -14.07
N MET A 220 9.43 -2.64 -13.98
CA MET A 220 8.71 -1.92 -15.04
C MET A 220 8.97 -0.43 -14.93
N GLY A 221 9.01 0.23 -16.08
CA GLY A 221 9.11 1.70 -16.16
C GLY A 221 10.52 2.23 -16.39
N PRO A 222 10.70 3.57 -16.40
CA PRO A 222 9.64 4.57 -16.20
C PRO A 222 8.58 4.58 -17.31
N VAL A 223 7.30 4.62 -16.94
CA VAL A 223 6.16 4.73 -17.86
C VAL A 223 5.33 5.94 -17.48
N GLU A 224 4.98 6.75 -18.49
CA GLU A 224 4.07 7.88 -18.28
C GLU A 224 2.63 7.39 -18.06
N VAL A 225 1.95 7.96 -17.07
CA VAL A 225 0.54 7.66 -16.76
C VAL A 225 -0.34 8.90 -17.00
N PRO A 226 -1.67 8.74 -17.12
CA PRO A 226 -2.57 9.88 -17.23
C PRO A 226 -2.32 10.92 -16.14
N GLY A 227 -2.21 12.19 -16.53
CA GLY A 227 -1.86 13.29 -15.64
C GLY A 227 -0.39 13.72 -15.70
N GLY A 228 0.45 13.05 -16.53
CA GLY A 228 1.83 13.45 -16.80
C GLY A 228 2.85 13.03 -15.74
N ALA A 229 2.45 12.23 -14.75
CA ALA A 229 3.38 11.59 -13.85
C ALA A 229 4.00 10.33 -14.49
N PHE A 230 5.16 9.93 -13.98
CA PHE A 230 5.80 8.68 -14.35
C PHE A 230 5.78 7.70 -13.19
N VAL A 231 5.71 6.41 -13.52
CA VAL A 231 5.69 5.32 -12.54
C VAL A 231 6.80 4.31 -12.83
N VAL A 232 7.30 3.70 -11.76
CA VAL A 232 8.30 2.62 -11.80
C VAL A 232 7.90 1.58 -10.78
N ASN A 233 7.80 0.32 -11.20
CA ASN A 233 7.63 -0.83 -10.30
C ASN A 233 8.99 -1.46 -10.05
N ALA A 234 9.27 -1.79 -8.80
CA ALA A 234 10.56 -2.32 -8.37
C ALA A 234 10.41 -3.30 -7.20
N GLN A 235 11.53 -3.90 -6.82
CA GLN A 235 11.67 -4.61 -5.55
C GLN A 235 12.75 -3.96 -4.71
N ASP A 236 12.60 -4.04 -3.39
CA ASP A 236 13.71 -3.76 -2.49
C ASP A 236 14.71 -4.92 -2.46
N PRO A 237 15.90 -4.77 -1.85
CA PRO A 237 16.91 -5.83 -1.80
C PRO A 237 16.48 -7.11 -1.08
N GLN A 238 15.41 -7.07 -0.28
CA GLN A 238 14.83 -8.22 0.40
C GLN A 238 13.74 -8.91 -0.43
N GLY A 239 13.32 -8.28 -1.55
CA GLY A 239 12.30 -8.80 -2.46
C GLY A 239 10.90 -8.20 -2.27
N GLY A 240 10.74 -7.21 -1.39
CA GLY A 240 9.46 -6.50 -1.21
C GLY A 240 9.08 -5.70 -2.45
N LEU A 241 7.90 -5.98 -3.01
CA LEU A 241 7.35 -5.26 -4.17
C LEU A 241 6.86 -3.88 -3.74
N PHE A 242 7.25 -2.86 -4.49
CA PHE A 242 6.77 -1.49 -4.32
C PHE A 242 6.82 -0.74 -5.65
N ALA A 243 6.22 0.42 -5.69
CA ALA A 243 6.33 1.32 -6.81
C ALA A 243 6.66 2.74 -6.35
N VAL A 244 7.22 3.54 -7.26
CA VAL A 244 7.39 4.97 -7.09
C VAL A 244 6.67 5.72 -8.19
N LEU A 245 6.19 6.92 -7.87
CA LEU A 245 5.58 7.83 -8.84
C LEU A 245 6.10 9.25 -8.63
N GLY A 246 6.28 9.97 -9.72
CA GLY A 246 6.75 11.35 -9.66
C GLY A 246 6.86 11.99 -11.04
N PRO A 247 7.18 13.28 -11.09
CA PRO A 247 7.50 13.94 -12.34
C PRO A 247 8.82 13.41 -12.91
N LYS A 248 9.02 13.69 -14.19
CA LYS A 248 10.31 13.57 -14.86
C LYS A 248 10.90 14.97 -14.98
N ALA A 249 12.13 15.17 -14.43
CA ALA A 249 12.82 16.47 -14.49
C ALA A 249 13.31 16.82 -15.90
#